data_4b11ea5ce97c28e0cf7d623c6bd324ef
#
_entry.id   4b11ea5ce97c28e0cf7d623c6bd324ef
#
_cell.length_a   1.000
_cell.length_b   1.000
_cell.length_c   1.000
_cell.angle_alpha   90.00
_cell.angle_beta   90.00
_cell.angle_gamma   90.00
#
_symmetry.space_group_name_H-M   'P 1'
#
loop_
_entity.id
_entity.type
_entity.pdbx_description
1 polymer ?
#
loop_
_entity_poly.entity_id
_entity_poly.type
_entity_poly.pdbx_seq_one_letter_code
_entity_poly.pdbx_strand_id
1 'polypeptide(L)'
;MFVQKEIVYTKNDKYLALTDHVIKAKNQISCSAAATLIIHNDTIVNESYFGSYEYNSKIQSITPSTRFNVASVRKSYIGFAISLALYHNKLSSIDDYISDYLEDLNPAAVEGVRIRHLLTHTHGLKNNQEKLFRPGSKWNYNNVGINMLIRLIKKLFEAPLSEVMQQYVFKPCNFIETGWCKNREDNLVWLNEEYADDQGEEANLFVSARELAFWGYLHLNRGLVNGQQIVPKEVIEQATTNQSPANLDDTLPRNGFAWWIQDKPRAISEIGNTAPPGSYQMLGLTGCACLVIPEHRLVAVRMYNQAGPNPPGYDYLEDIKAFGDKVLSCTLN
;
A
#
# COMPACT_ATOMS: atom_id res chain seq x y z
N MET A 1 19.70 12.16 -3.34
CA MET A 1 18.93 13.44 -3.29
C MET A 1 18.12 13.61 -4.57
N PHE A 2 17.35 12.56 -4.99
CA PHE A 2 17.03 12.41 -6.40
C PHE A 2 15.56 12.48 -6.80
N VAL A 3 14.59 12.19 -5.94
CA VAL A 3 13.18 12.10 -6.38
C VAL A 3 12.38 13.36 -6.14
N GLN A 4 12.60 14.04 -5.04
CA GLN A 4 11.73 15.15 -4.62
C GLN A 4 12.03 16.51 -5.28
N LYS A 5 13.21 16.71 -5.89
CA LYS A 5 13.62 18.03 -6.42
C LYS A 5 13.20 18.31 -7.87
N GLU A 6 12.79 17.29 -8.63
CA GLU A 6 12.54 17.46 -10.08
C GLU A 6 11.07 17.39 -10.48
N ILE A 7 10.17 16.93 -9.58
CA ILE A 7 8.74 16.98 -9.89
C ILE A 7 8.24 18.40 -9.62
N VAL A 8 7.87 19.08 -10.69
CA VAL A 8 7.33 20.44 -10.63
C VAL A 8 5.97 20.41 -9.93
N TYR A 9 5.74 21.36 -9.02
CA TYR A 9 4.42 21.58 -8.43
C TYR A 9 3.67 22.66 -9.22
N THR A 10 2.50 22.31 -9.72
CA THR A 10 1.57 23.25 -10.36
C THR A 10 0.17 23.02 -9.79
N LYS A 11 -0.29 23.94 -8.92
CA LYS A 11 -1.66 23.86 -8.40
C LYS A 11 -2.67 23.92 -9.54
N ASN A 12 -3.59 22.97 -9.55
CA ASN A 12 -4.65 22.91 -10.54
C ASN A 12 -6.02 22.80 -9.86
N ASP A 13 -6.85 23.81 -10.03
CA ASP A 13 -8.16 23.93 -9.37
C ASP A 13 -9.16 22.85 -9.81
N LYS A 14 -8.91 22.14 -10.91
CA LYS A 14 -9.75 20.99 -11.32
C LYS A 14 -9.80 19.85 -10.29
N TYR A 15 -8.83 19.77 -9.36
CA TYR A 15 -8.82 18.80 -8.29
C TYR A 15 -9.53 19.26 -6.99
N LEU A 16 -10.21 20.43 -7.00
CA LEU A 16 -10.96 20.92 -5.84
C LEU A 16 -12.06 19.94 -5.40
N ALA A 17 -12.80 19.36 -6.36
CA ALA A 17 -13.85 18.39 -6.05
C ALA A 17 -13.32 17.10 -5.34
N LEU A 18 -12.09 16.70 -5.67
CA LEU A 18 -11.40 15.59 -4.97
C LEU A 18 -10.98 16.02 -3.56
N THR A 19 -10.43 17.22 -3.43
CA THR A 19 -10.03 17.80 -2.14
C THR A 19 -11.22 17.91 -1.19
N ASP A 20 -12.36 18.40 -1.68
CA ASP A 20 -13.62 18.49 -0.93
C ASP A 20 -14.12 17.10 -0.50
N HIS A 21 -14.01 16.09 -1.34
CA HIS A 21 -14.34 14.71 -0.99
C HIS A 21 -13.46 14.21 0.18
N VAL A 22 -12.15 14.44 0.13
CA VAL A 22 -11.21 14.06 1.20
C VAL A 22 -11.55 14.76 2.51
N ILE A 23 -11.87 16.07 2.48
CA ILE A 23 -12.28 16.82 3.66
C ILE A 23 -13.60 16.27 4.22
N LYS A 24 -14.58 16.00 3.35
CA LYS A 24 -15.88 15.45 3.75
C LYS A 24 -15.72 14.10 4.45
N ALA A 25 -14.97 13.18 3.85
CA ALA A 25 -14.69 11.88 4.46
C ALA A 25 -13.97 12.03 5.81
N LYS A 26 -12.92 12.89 5.88
CA LYS A 26 -12.22 13.21 7.13
C LYS A 26 -13.18 13.64 8.24
N ASN A 27 -14.18 14.46 7.92
CA ASN A 27 -15.13 14.96 8.91
C ASN A 27 -16.21 13.93 9.30
N GLN A 28 -16.39 12.87 8.52
CA GLN A 28 -17.29 11.77 8.82
C GLN A 28 -16.67 10.70 9.70
N ILE A 29 -15.37 10.45 9.51
CA ILE A 29 -14.62 9.42 10.26
C ILE A 29 -13.89 10.03 11.47
N SER A 30 -13.49 9.19 12.43
CA SER A 30 -12.70 9.61 13.59
C SER A 30 -11.24 9.88 13.16
N CYS A 31 -11.00 11.09 12.62
CA CYS A 31 -9.74 11.48 12.02
C CYS A 31 -9.40 12.94 12.32
N SER A 32 -8.22 13.21 12.88
CA SER A 32 -7.76 14.57 13.18
C SER A 32 -7.06 15.23 12.00
N ALA A 33 -6.44 14.43 11.14
CA ALA A 33 -5.58 14.86 10.04
C ALA A 33 -5.94 14.16 8.73
N ALA A 34 -5.81 14.88 7.61
CA ALA A 34 -5.90 14.32 6.27
C ALA A 34 -4.93 15.01 5.33
N ALA A 35 -4.45 14.29 4.33
CA ALA A 35 -3.70 14.86 3.23
C ALA A 35 -4.11 14.20 1.90
N THR A 36 -3.93 14.92 0.80
CA THR A 36 -4.03 14.38 -0.56
C THR A 36 -2.92 14.92 -1.43
N LEU A 37 -2.38 14.07 -2.29
CA LEU A 37 -1.37 14.43 -3.26
C LEU A 37 -1.62 13.67 -4.57
N ILE A 38 -1.58 14.41 -5.68
CA ILE A 38 -1.78 13.88 -7.03
C ILE A 38 -0.56 14.20 -7.88
N ILE A 39 0.02 13.17 -8.48
CA ILE A 39 1.03 13.30 -9.55
C ILE A 39 0.36 12.91 -10.86
N HIS A 40 0.38 13.81 -11.85
CA HIS A 40 -0.14 13.57 -13.18
C HIS A 40 0.86 14.07 -14.24
N ASN A 41 1.20 13.20 -15.19
CA ASN A 41 2.20 13.51 -16.23
C ASN A 41 3.48 14.10 -15.63
N ASP A 42 4.05 13.40 -14.65
CA ASP A 42 5.31 13.75 -13.97
C ASP A 42 5.29 15.10 -13.23
N THR A 43 4.10 15.61 -12.92
CA THR A 43 3.90 16.89 -12.21
C THR A 43 3.00 16.69 -11.00
N ILE A 44 3.34 17.27 -9.85
CA ILE A 44 2.43 17.37 -8.71
C ILE A 44 1.38 18.43 -9.04
N VAL A 45 0.14 17.99 -9.27
CA VAL A 45 -0.98 18.86 -9.69
C VAL A 45 -1.94 19.19 -8.54
N ASN A 46 -1.86 18.46 -7.44
CA ASN A 46 -2.58 18.75 -6.20
C ASN A 46 -1.75 18.29 -5.02
N GLU A 47 -1.67 19.11 -3.99
CA GLU A 47 -1.07 18.78 -2.71
C GLU A 47 -1.78 19.59 -1.64
N SER A 48 -2.41 18.92 -0.67
CA SER A 48 -3.21 19.57 0.36
C SER A 48 -3.14 18.83 1.70
N TYR A 49 -3.16 19.61 2.79
CA TYR A 49 -3.01 19.12 4.16
C TYR A 49 -4.08 19.76 5.05
N PHE A 50 -4.77 18.96 5.87
CA PHE A 50 -5.91 19.39 6.66
C PHE A 50 -5.88 18.84 8.07
N GLY A 51 -6.19 19.68 9.05
CA GLY A 51 -6.30 19.27 10.45
C GLY A 51 -4.98 19.35 11.21
N SER A 52 -4.88 18.60 12.29
CA SER A 52 -3.80 18.69 13.27
C SER A 52 -3.32 17.31 13.71
N TYR A 53 -2.15 17.27 14.36
CA TYR A 53 -1.56 16.03 14.87
C TYR A 53 -2.44 15.33 15.90
N GLU A 54 -3.24 16.07 16.66
CA GLU A 54 -4.10 15.52 17.70
C GLU A 54 -5.55 16.00 17.55
N TYR A 55 -6.49 15.16 18.01
CA TYR A 55 -7.89 15.52 18.12
C TYR A 55 -8.04 16.75 19.03
N ASN A 56 -8.84 17.71 18.58
CA ASN A 56 -9.14 18.96 19.30
C ASN A 56 -7.92 19.88 19.59
N SER A 57 -6.75 19.58 19.08
CA SER A 57 -5.59 20.47 19.15
C SER A 57 -5.64 21.44 17.97
N LYS A 58 -5.79 22.75 18.25
CA LYS A 58 -5.60 23.81 17.24
C LYS A 58 -4.15 24.28 17.15
N ILE A 59 -3.25 23.65 17.91
CA ILE A 59 -1.92 24.20 18.19
C ILE A 59 -0.92 23.87 17.09
N GLN A 60 -1.07 22.72 16.40
CA GLN A 60 -0.10 22.33 15.40
C GLN A 60 -0.79 21.72 14.17
N SER A 61 -0.83 22.49 13.09
CA SER A 61 -1.28 21.99 11.78
C SER A 61 -0.31 20.99 11.19
N ILE A 62 -0.82 20.00 10.48
CA ILE A 62 0.02 19.06 9.74
C ILE A 62 0.71 19.74 8.55
N THR A 63 1.85 19.20 8.16
CA THR A 63 2.77 19.74 7.14
C THR A 63 3.10 18.67 6.09
N PRO A 64 3.78 19.01 5.00
CA PRO A 64 4.29 18.01 4.04
C PRO A 64 5.16 16.92 4.65
N SER A 65 5.87 17.18 5.74
CA SER A 65 6.70 16.21 6.46
C SER A 65 5.94 15.40 7.52
N THR A 66 4.64 15.65 7.69
CA THR A 66 3.82 14.86 8.61
C THR A 66 3.70 13.42 8.15
N ARG A 67 3.98 12.48 9.04
CA ARG A 67 3.98 11.06 8.78
C ARG A 67 2.73 10.41 9.37
N PHE A 68 2.06 9.61 8.55
CA PHE A 68 0.85 8.88 8.92
C PHE A 68 1.16 7.39 9.05
N ASN A 69 0.55 6.70 10.01
CA ASN A 69 0.54 5.25 10.00
C ASN A 69 -0.27 4.76 8.79
N VAL A 70 0.41 4.14 7.85
CA VAL A 70 -0.22 3.68 6.60
C VAL A 70 -0.85 2.30 6.71
N ALA A 71 -0.78 1.66 7.87
CA ALA A 71 -1.36 0.35 8.17
C ALA A 71 -1.07 -0.66 7.04
N SER A 72 -2.12 -1.20 6.40
CA SER A 72 -1.98 -2.24 5.37
C SER A 72 -1.35 -1.78 4.06
N VAL A 73 -1.15 -0.48 3.81
CA VAL A 73 -0.35 -0.03 2.65
C VAL A 73 1.06 -0.61 2.71
N ARG A 74 1.60 -0.87 3.94
CA ARG A 74 2.90 -1.53 4.12
C ARG A 74 3.03 -2.86 3.38
N LYS A 75 1.93 -3.53 3.04
CA LYS A 75 1.94 -4.80 2.30
C LYS A 75 2.54 -4.66 0.90
N SER A 76 2.47 -3.47 0.29
CA SER A 76 3.15 -3.20 -0.98
C SER A 76 4.68 -3.28 -0.87
N TYR A 77 5.22 -2.86 0.27
CA TYR A 77 6.66 -2.98 0.56
C TYR A 77 7.07 -4.43 0.81
N ILE A 78 6.18 -5.23 1.44
CA ILE A 78 6.37 -6.68 1.62
C ILE A 78 6.36 -7.38 0.27
N GLY A 79 5.37 -7.11 -0.57
CA GLY A 79 5.27 -7.65 -1.92
C GLY A 79 6.49 -7.29 -2.78
N PHE A 80 6.95 -6.04 -2.68
CA PHE A 80 8.17 -5.58 -3.32
C PHE A 80 9.41 -6.39 -2.87
N ALA A 81 9.58 -6.62 -1.56
CA ALA A 81 10.71 -7.39 -1.04
C ALA A 81 10.68 -8.86 -1.53
N ILE A 82 9.51 -9.46 -1.68
CA ILE A 82 9.39 -10.80 -2.31
C ILE A 82 9.78 -10.75 -3.79
N SER A 83 9.35 -9.72 -4.53
CA SER A 83 9.76 -9.56 -5.93
C SER A 83 11.26 -9.33 -6.07
N LEU A 84 11.84 -8.59 -5.15
CA LEU A 84 13.29 -8.38 -5.07
C LEU A 84 14.04 -9.69 -4.78
N ALA A 85 13.49 -10.55 -3.92
CA ALA A 85 14.07 -11.87 -3.63
C ALA A 85 14.08 -12.77 -4.88
N LEU A 86 13.03 -12.74 -5.70
CA LEU A 86 13.01 -13.41 -7.01
C LEU A 86 14.08 -12.86 -7.94
N TYR A 87 14.17 -11.54 -8.07
CA TYR A 87 15.14 -10.88 -8.93
C TYR A 87 16.61 -11.24 -8.56
N HIS A 88 16.90 -11.34 -7.26
CA HIS A 88 18.21 -11.73 -6.76
C HIS A 88 18.42 -13.26 -6.67
N ASN A 89 17.52 -14.08 -7.22
CA ASN A 89 17.56 -15.54 -7.14
C ASN A 89 17.65 -16.09 -5.70
N LYS A 90 17.16 -15.34 -4.71
CA LYS A 90 17.02 -15.80 -3.32
C LYS A 90 15.74 -16.63 -3.12
N LEU A 91 14.76 -16.45 -3.98
CA LEU A 91 13.53 -17.20 -4.11
C LEU A 91 13.45 -17.74 -5.54
N SER A 92 13.15 -19.04 -5.71
CA SER A 92 13.12 -19.66 -7.03
C SER A 92 11.83 -19.34 -7.77
N SER A 93 10.68 -19.40 -7.08
CA SER A 93 9.37 -19.18 -7.67
C SER A 93 8.35 -18.77 -6.60
N ILE A 94 7.35 -17.96 -6.96
CA ILE A 94 6.16 -17.75 -6.11
C ILE A 94 5.27 -19.00 -6.05
N ASP A 95 5.50 -19.97 -6.93
CA ASP A 95 4.78 -21.24 -6.91
C ASP A 95 5.42 -22.30 -6.01
N ASP A 96 6.54 -21.98 -5.36
CA ASP A 96 7.13 -22.81 -4.32
C ASP A 96 6.21 -22.88 -3.10
N TYR A 97 6.26 -24.00 -2.38
CA TYR A 97 5.50 -24.14 -1.14
C TYR A 97 6.16 -23.35 -0.01
N ILE A 98 5.35 -22.67 0.80
CA ILE A 98 5.87 -21.94 1.96
C ILE A 98 6.58 -22.84 2.96
N SER A 99 6.18 -24.12 3.06
CA SER A 99 6.80 -25.14 3.89
C SER A 99 8.24 -25.47 3.50
N ASP A 100 8.64 -25.22 2.25
CA ASP A 100 10.01 -25.45 1.78
C ASP A 100 11.00 -24.44 2.37
N TYR A 101 10.47 -23.32 2.87
CA TYR A 101 11.25 -22.21 3.44
C TYR A 101 11.06 -22.05 4.94
N LEU A 102 9.90 -22.33 5.51
CA LEU A 102 9.57 -22.15 6.92
C LEU A 102 9.21 -23.50 7.56
N GLU A 103 10.20 -24.13 8.17
CA GLU A 103 10.14 -25.50 8.67
C GLU A 103 9.29 -25.68 9.94
N ASP A 104 9.07 -24.60 10.70
CA ASP A 104 8.33 -24.59 11.96
C ASP A 104 6.82 -24.41 11.80
N LEU A 105 6.32 -24.36 10.56
CA LEU A 105 4.88 -24.26 10.29
C LEU A 105 4.19 -25.63 10.54
N ASN A 106 2.93 -25.57 10.97
CA ASN A 106 2.10 -26.77 11.07
C ASN A 106 1.87 -27.37 9.66
N PRO A 107 2.42 -28.58 9.35
CA PRO A 107 2.36 -29.15 8.01
C PRO A 107 0.92 -29.32 7.50
N ALA A 108 -0.04 -29.72 8.36
CA ALA A 108 -1.43 -29.89 7.96
C ALA A 108 -2.12 -28.56 7.62
N ALA A 109 -1.76 -27.48 8.34
CA ALA A 109 -2.30 -26.16 8.04
C ALA A 109 -1.77 -25.61 6.71
N VAL A 110 -0.47 -25.76 6.43
CA VAL A 110 0.17 -25.17 5.24
C VAL A 110 0.23 -26.10 4.03
N GLU A 111 -0.33 -27.30 4.12
CA GLU A 111 -0.40 -28.24 2.99
C GLU A 111 -0.99 -27.57 1.73
N GLY A 112 -0.23 -27.55 0.65
CA GLY A 112 -0.62 -26.96 -0.64
C GLY A 112 -0.57 -25.42 -0.67
N VAL A 113 -0.14 -24.75 0.40
CA VAL A 113 0.01 -23.29 0.44
C VAL A 113 1.30 -22.88 -0.28
N ARG A 114 1.16 -22.18 -1.40
CA ARG A 114 2.25 -21.58 -2.16
C ARG A 114 2.44 -20.12 -1.77
N ILE A 115 3.62 -19.56 -2.02
CA ILE A 115 3.93 -18.13 -1.79
C ILE A 115 2.96 -17.25 -2.57
N ARG A 116 2.59 -17.61 -3.80
CA ARG A 116 1.53 -16.96 -4.59
C ARG A 116 0.23 -16.81 -3.80
N HIS A 117 -0.19 -17.83 -3.09
CA HIS A 117 -1.44 -17.79 -2.31
C HIS A 117 -1.37 -16.79 -1.14
N LEU A 118 -0.19 -16.59 -0.54
CA LEU A 118 0.01 -15.59 0.50
C LEU A 118 -0.07 -14.17 -0.06
N LEU A 119 0.60 -13.94 -1.20
CA LEU A 119 0.64 -12.65 -1.90
C LEU A 119 -0.73 -12.20 -2.43
N THR A 120 -1.62 -13.16 -2.73
CA THR A 120 -2.93 -12.88 -3.35
C THR A 120 -4.11 -13.09 -2.40
N HIS A 121 -3.87 -13.30 -1.10
CA HIS A 121 -4.91 -13.57 -0.10
C HIS A 121 -5.79 -14.79 -0.43
N THR A 122 -5.22 -15.81 -1.09
CA THR A 122 -5.91 -17.05 -1.48
C THR A 122 -5.39 -18.28 -0.75
N HIS A 123 -4.61 -18.10 0.31
CA HIS A 123 -3.95 -19.19 1.06
C HIS A 123 -4.92 -20.04 1.90
N GLY A 124 -6.09 -19.54 2.24
CA GLY A 124 -7.11 -20.28 2.98
C GLY A 124 -6.84 -20.46 4.48
N LEU A 125 -5.78 -19.90 5.02
CA LEU A 125 -5.44 -20.01 6.46
C LEU A 125 -6.36 -19.11 7.29
N LYS A 126 -6.95 -19.67 8.35
CA LYS A 126 -7.65 -18.92 9.40
C LYS A 126 -6.64 -18.39 10.43
N ASN A 127 -5.68 -19.21 10.78
CA ASN A 127 -4.56 -18.97 11.67
C ASN A 127 -3.41 -19.93 11.33
N ASN A 128 -2.37 -20.00 12.14
CA ASN A 128 -1.22 -20.87 11.92
C ASN A 128 -1.52 -22.38 12.10
N GLN A 129 -2.73 -22.76 12.51
CA GLN A 129 -3.13 -24.13 12.81
C GLN A 129 -4.29 -24.64 11.97
N GLU A 130 -5.11 -23.75 11.40
CA GLU A 130 -6.38 -24.11 10.76
C GLU A 130 -6.53 -23.49 9.36
N LYS A 131 -7.13 -24.27 8.45
CA LYS A 131 -7.60 -23.80 7.14
C LYS A 131 -9.11 -23.58 7.10
N LEU A 132 -9.56 -22.55 6.39
CA LEU A 132 -10.96 -22.27 6.07
C LEU A 132 -11.37 -22.89 4.73
N PHE A 133 -10.44 -22.94 3.77
CA PHE A 133 -10.68 -23.45 2.42
C PHE A 133 -9.36 -23.89 1.77
N ARG A 134 -9.48 -24.65 0.68
CA ARG A 134 -8.34 -25.12 -0.12
C ARG A 134 -7.58 -23.93 -0.71
N PRO A 135 -6.23 -23.88 -0.59
CA PRO A 135 -5.43 -22.83 -1.20
C PRO A 135 -5.74 -22.62 -2.69
N GLY A 136 -5.86 -21.37 -3.11
CA GLY A 136 -6.19 -20.97 -4.46
C GLY A 136 -7.67 -21.03 -4.84
N SER A 137 -8.58 -21.53 -3.97
CA SER A 137 -10.00 -21.73 -4.33
C SER A 137 -10.92 -20.55 -3.97
N LYS A 138 -10.54 -19.73 -3.02
CA LYS A 138 -11.30 -18.55 -2.56
C LYS A 138 -10.34 -17.45 -2.18
N TRP A 139 -10.88 -16.26 -2.02
CA TRP A 139 -10.16 -15.08 -1.53
C TRP A 139 -10.63 -14.73 -0.11
N ASN A 140 -9.69 -14.45 0.78
CA ASN A 140 -9.98 -13.98 2.14
C ASN A 140 -8.82 -13.11 2.65
N TYR A 141 -9.09 -11.82 2.80
CA TYR A 141 -8.12 -10.86 3.30
C TYR A 141 -7.83 -11.10 4.80
N ASN A 142 -6.60 -11.48 5.11
CA ASN A 142 -6.11 -11.56 6.49
C ASN A 142 -4.59 -11.40 6.56
N ASN A 143 -4.07 -11.25 7.79
CA ASN A 143 -2.65 -11.00 8.01
C ASN A 143 -1.80 -12.27 8.22
N VAL A 144 -2.40 -13.46 8.32
CA VAL A 144 -1.64 -14.70 8.56
C VAL A 144 -0.61 -14.93 7.45
N GLY A 145 -1.05 -14.83 6.19
CA GLY A 145 -0.15 -14.94 5.04
C GLY A 145 0.91 -13.84 4.99
N ILE A 146 0.55 -12.63 5.35
CA ILE A 146 1.47 -11.48 5.40
C ILE A 146 2.59 -11.69 6.43
N ASN A 147 2.25 -12.20 7.61
CA ASN A 147 3.24 -12.49 8.65
C ASN A 147 4.19 -13.62 8.22
N MET A 148 3.71 -14.61 7.46
CA MET A 148 4.57 -15.64 6.86
C MET A 148 5.52 -15.03 5.80
N LEU A 149 5.05 -14.09 4.97
CA LEU A 149 5.89 -13.40 3.99
C LEU A 149 6.98 -12.56 4.66
N ILE A 150 6.70 -11.88 5.77
CA ILE A 150 7.71 -11.13 6.53
C ILE A 150 8.80 -12.06 7.06
N ARG A 151 8.40 -13.21 7.64
CA ARG A 151 9.35 -14.24 8.09
C ARG A 151 10.19 -14.82 6.95
N LEU A 152 9.56 -15.05 5.79
CA LEU A 152 10.25 -15.49 4.58
C LEU A 152 11.30 -14.46 4.14
N ILE A 153 10.96 -13.17 4.08
CA ILE A 153 11.88 -12.10 3.74
C ILE A 153 13.09 -12.09 4.68
N LYS A 154 12.84 -12.16 6.00
CA LYS A 154 13.90 -12.19 7.01
C LYS A 154 14.85 -13.37 6.80
N LYS A 155 14.32 -14.56 6.46
CA LYS A 155 15.14 -15.74 6.13
C LYS A 155 15.95 -15.57 4.85
N LEU A 156 15.32 -15.08 3.77
CA LEU A 156 15.95 -14.96 2.45
C LEU A 156 17.03 -13.87 2.39
N PHE A 157 16.83 -12.76 3.09
CA PHE A 157 17.79 -11.65 3.11
C PHE A 157 18.75 -11.67 4.29
N GLU A 158 18.51 -12.55 5.29
CA GLU A 158 19.23 -12.58 6.57
C GLU A 158 19.18 -11.22 7.29
N ALA A 159 18.12 -10.44 7.03
CA ALA A 159 17.91 -9.09 7.53
C ALA A 159 16.39 -8.83 7.73
N PRO A 160 16.01 -7.98 8.67
CA PRO A 160 14.62 -7.58 8.84
C PRO A 160 14.10 -6.77 7.65
N LEU A 161 12.77 -6.75 7.46
CA LEU A 161 12.13 -6.04 6.35
C LEU A 161 12.52 -4.56 6.32
N SER A 162 12.63 -3.91 7.48
CA SER A 162 13.02 -2.48 7.57
C SER A 162 14.41 -2.23 6.97
N GLU A 163 15.38 -3.08 7.22
CA GLU A 163 16.73 -2.96 6.65
C GLU A 163 16.74 -3.25 5.14
N VAL A 164 15.99 -4.27 4.69
CA VAL A 164 15.82 -4.55 3.25
C VAL A 164 15.25 -3.33 2.53
N MET A 165 14.18 -2.74 3.07
CA MET A 165 13.58 -1.54 2.49
C MET A 165 14.50 -0.31 2.57
N GLN A 166 15.23 -0.15 3.66
CA GLN A 166 16.22 0.91 3.81
C GLN A 166 17.31 0.82 2.75
N GLN A 167 17.84 -0.38 2.50
CA GLN A 167 18.91 -0.61 1.55
C GLN A 167 18.47 -0.40 0.09
N TYR A 168 17.32 -0.97 -0.29
CA TYR A 168 16.93 -1.07 -1.70
C TYR A 168 15.97 0.03 -2.15
N VAL A 169 15.32 0.75 -1.22
CA VAL A 169 14.33 1.78 -1.55
C VAL A 169 14.59 3.09 -0.81
N PHE A 170 14.55 3.11 0.53
CA PHE A 170 14.51 4.37 1.25
C PHE A 170 15.78 5.19 1.04
N LYS A 171 16.94 4.57 1.18
CA LYS A 171 18.22 5.25 0.93
C LYS A 171 18.43 5.64 -0.54
N PRO A 172 18.24 4.75 -1.54
CA PRO A 172 18.38 5.11 -2.95
C PRO A 172 17.38 6.19 -3.42
N CYS A 173 16.15 6.17 -2.92
CA CYS A 173 15.11 7.15 -3.25
C CYS A 173 15.15 8.40 -2.35
N ASN A 174 16.05 8.43 -1.35
CA ASN A 174 16.10 9.50 -0.33
C ASN A 174 14.77 9.69 0.42
N PHE A 175 14.12 8.58 0.77
CA PHE A 175 12.94 8.57 1.63
C PHE A 175 13.40 8.70 3.08
N ILE A 176 13.25 9.88 3.64
CA ILE A 176 13.66 10.21 5.03
C ILE A 176 12.48 10.30 5.98
N GLU A 177 11.27 10.30 5.43
CA GLU A 177 9.99 10.42 6.14
C GLU A 177 9.20 9.10 6.09
N THR A 178 9.88 7.98 5.74
CA THR A 178 9.32 6.65 5.72
C THR A 178 10.09 5.72 6.63
N GLY A 179 9.40 5.06 7.56
CA GLY A 179 10.02 4.08 8.46
C GLY A 179 9.05 3.49 9.46
N TRP A 180 9.42 2.33 9.99
CA TRP A 180 8.73 1.71 11.12
C TRP A 180 9.10 2.44 12.40
N CYS A 181 8.11 2.96 13.11
CA CYS A 181 8.32 3.77 14.31
C CYS A 181 7.71 3.09 15.54
N LYS A 182 8.57 2.71 16.47
CA LYS A 182 8.20 2.08 17.73
C LYS A 182 7.70 3.08 18.77
N ASN A 183 8.24 4.29 18.73
CA ASN A 183 7.95 5.34 19.67
C ASN A 183 7.32 6.54 18.97
N ARG A 184 6.56 7.34 19.73
CA ARG A 184 6.03 8.61 19.24
C ARG A 184 7.17 9.60 18.96
N GLU A 185 7.08 10.29 17.84
CA GLU A 185 7.95 11.38 17.41
C GLU A 185 7.10 12.61 17.06
N ASP A 186 7.71 13.80 17.04
CA ASP A 186 6.98 15.07 16.88
C ASP A 186 6.26 15.23 15.53
N ASN A 187 6.74 14.54 14.48
CA ASN A 187 6.16 14.61 13.14
C ASN A 187 5.20 13.45 12.82
N LEU A 188 4.85 12.63 13.80
CA LEU A 188 3.91 11.51 13.61
C LEU A 188 2.49 11.89 14.02
N VAL A 189 1.52 11.60 13.17
CA VAL A 189 0.11 11.55 13.57
C VAL A 189 -0.12 10.22 14.30
N TRP A 190 0.13 10.22 15.60
CA TRP A 190 0.13 9.01 16.43
C TRP A 190 -1.29 8.56 16.76
N LEU A 191 -1.53 7.24 16.70
CA LEU A 191 -2.83 6.62 16.93
C LEU A 191 -3.06 6.14 18.37
N ASN A 192 -2.14 6.48 19.29
CA ASN A 192 -2.13 5.99 20.68
C ASN A 192 -1.99 4.46 20.81
N GLU A 193 -1.37 3.81 19.84
CA GLU A 193 -1.03 2.39 19.87
C GLU A 193 0.40 2.22 20.38
N GLU A 194 0.66 1.09 21.04
CA GLU A 194 2.01 0.68 21.43
C GLU A 194 2.51 -0.37 20.44
N TYR A 195 3.74 -0.19 19.97
CA TYR A 195 4.40 -1.13 19.07
C TYR A 195 5.64 -1.73 19.74
N ALA A 196 5.79 -3.04 19.62
CA ALA A 196 6.92 -3.75 20.21
C ALA A 196 8.16 -3.78 19.28
N ASP A 197 7.97 -3.50 17.99
CA ASP A 197 8.96 -3.73 16.96
C ASP A 197 9.07 -2.57 15.96
N ASP A 198 10.29 -2.30 15.50
CA ASP A 198 10.64 -1.35 14.44
C ASP A 198 11.35 -2.03 13.24
N GLN A 199 11.40 -3.36 13.23
CA GLN A 199 12.07 -4.15 12.19
C GLN A 199 11.17 -4.47 10.98
N GLY A 200 9.91 -4.06 11.03
CA GLY A 200 8.95 -4.27 9.94
C GLY A 200 7.97 -5.42 10.16
N GLU A 201 7.96 -6.02 11.33
CA GLU A 201 7.05 -7.12 11.66
C GLU A 201 5.63 -6.60 11.95
N GLU A 202 5.48 -5.39 12.50
CA GLU A 202 4.21 -4.79 12.89
C GLU A 202 3.64 -3.79 11.87
N ALA A 203 2.38 -3.39 12.08
CA ALA A 203 1.65 -2.48 11.18
C ALA A 203 1.88 -1.00 11.53
N ASN A 204 3.12 -0.65 11.85
CA ASN A 204 3.56 0.67 12.32
C ASN A 204 4.52 1.35 11.33
N LEU A 205 4.32 1.12 10.03
CA LEU A 205 5.01 1.90 9.01
C LEU A 205 4.37 3.29 8.92
N PHE A 206 5.17 4.31 9.19
CA PHE A 206 4.79 5.71 9.06
C PHE A 206 5.41 6.31 7.80
N VAL A 207 4.60 7.05 7.03
CA VAL A 207 5.01 7.60 5.72
C VAL A 207 4.39 8.98 5.55
N SER A 208 5.12 9.93 4.95
CA SER A 208 4.54 11.20 4.53
C SER A 208 3.71 11.04 3.25
N ALA A 209 2.78 11.96 3.00
CA ALA A 209 1.97 11.92 1.78
C ALA A 209 2.85 12.02 0.51
N ARG A 210 3.93 12.80 0.58
CA ARG A 210 4.89 12.92 -0.52
C ARG A 210 5.61 11.62 -0.80
N GLU A 211 6.18 10.98 0.21
CA GLU A 211 6.94 9.74 0.02
C GLU A 211 6.03 8.56 -0.37
N LEU A 212 4.77 8.55 0.10
CA LEU A 212 3.81 7.57 -0.41
C LEU A 212 3.46 7.80 -1.88
N ALA A 213 3.32 9.05 -2.30
CA ALA A 213 3.10 9.37 -3.72
C ALA A 213 4.33 9.01 -4.57
N PHE A 214 5.54 9.25 -4.07
CA PHE A 214 6.76 8.84 -4.76
C PHE A 214 6.95 7.32 -4.79
N TRP A 215 6.48 6.59 -3.79
CA TRP A 215 6.38 5.14 -3.85
C TRP A 215 5.47 4.67 -4.99
N GLY A 216 4.29 5.27 -5.13
CA GLY A 216 3.41 5.04 -6.28
C GLY A 216 4.06 5.45 -7.61
N TYR A 217 4.76 6.59 -7.64
CA TYR A 217 5.44 7.10 -8.82
C TYR A 217 6.63 6.22 -9.27
N LEU A 218 7.37 5.65 -8.32
CA LEU A 218 8.41 4.67 -8.60
C LEU A 218 7.80 3.43 -9.31
N HIS A 219 6.61 2.99 -8.87
CA HIS A 219 5.89 1.88 -9.52
C HIS A 219 5.34 2.29 -10.89
N LEU A 220 4.75 3.48 -11.03
CA LEU A 220 4.28 4.01 -12.31
C LEU A 220 5.38 4.04 -13.37
N ASN A 221 6.58 4.43 -12.99
CA ASN A 221 7.73 4.54 -13.87
C ASN A 221 8.60 3.28 -13.90
N ARG A 222 8.11 2.14 -13.39
CA ARG A 222 8.80 0.85 -13.42
C ARG A 222 10.23 0.93 -12.85
N GLY A 223 10.37 1.66 -11.75
CA GLY A 223 11.66 1.82 -11.06
C GLY A 223 12.60 2.87 -11.63
N LEU A 224 12.19 3.58 -12.69
CA LEU A 224 12.96 4.66 -13.31
C LEU A 224 12.68 5.97 -12.58
N VAL A 225 13.72 6.68 -12.15
CA VAL A 225 13.65 7.99 -11.52
C VAL A 225 14.71 8.89 -12.16
N ASN A 226 14.29 10.04 -12.70
CA ASN A 226 15.18 11.02 -13.32
C ASN A 226 16.12 10.44 -14.38
N GLY A 227 15.62 9.51 -15.19
CA GLY A 227 16.40 8.81 -16.20
C GLY A 227 17.35 7.72 -15.68
N GLN A 228 17.37 7.48 -14.36
CA GLN A 228 18.17 6.44 -13.72
C GLN A 228 17.29 5.29 -13.24
N GLN A 229 17.65 4.05 -13.55
CA GLN A 229 16.99 2.87 -13.02
C GLN A 229 17.45 2.63 -11.58
N ILE A 230 16.61 3.00 -10.61
CA ILE A 230 16.88 2.82 -9.18
C ILE A 230 16.49 1.40 -8.74
N VAL A 231 15.37 0.90 -9.24
CA VAL A 231 14.87 -0.45 -9.00
C VAL A 231 14.72 -1.16 -10.34
N PRO A 232 15.15 -2.42 -10.50
CA PRO A 232 14.91 -3.17 -11.72
C PRO A 232 13.43 -3.21 -12.10
N LYS A 233 13.13 -2.98 -13.36
CA LYS A 233 11.71 -2.91 -13.83
C LYS A 233 10.95 -4.21 -13.58
N GLU A 234 11.64 -5.34 -13.65
CA GLU A 234 11.10 -6.67 -13.42
C GLU A 234 10.51 -6.81 -12.01
N VAL A 235 11.16 -6.19 -11.01
CA VAL A 235 10.71 -6.18 -9.61
C VAL A 235 9.34 -5.48 -9.50
N ILE A 236 9.18 -4.36 -10.18
CA ILE A 236 7.92 -3.60 -10.19
C ILE A 236 6.84 -4.33 -10.99
N GLU A 237 7.17 -4.79 -12.18
CA GLU A 237 6.21 -5.43 -13.10
C GLU A 237 5.63 -6.72 -12.48
N GLN A 238 6.43 -7.54 -11.84
CA GLN A 238 5.95 -8.73 -11.13
C GLN A 238 4.99 -8.37 -10.00
N ALA A 239 5.33 -7.34 -9.21
CA ALA A 239 4.54 -6.95 -8.04
C ALA A 239 3.18 -6.36 -8.43
N THR A 240 3.08 -5.67 -9.57
CA THR A 240 1.88 -4.93 -10.01
C THR A 240 1.09 -5.62 -11.12
N THR A 241 1.44 -6.85 -11.48
CA THR A 241 0.69 -7.69 -12.42
C THR A 241 -0.22 -8.65 -11.65
N ASN A 242 -1.40 -8.97 -12.22
CA ASN A 242 -2.32 -9.92 -11.61
C ASN A 242 -1.69 -11.31 -11.44
N GLN A 243 -1.61 -11.76 -10.19
CA GLN A 243 -1.06 -13.06 -9.78
C GLN A 243 -2.10 -13.97 -9.13
N SER A 244 -3.35 -13.52 -9.05
CA SER A 244 -4.44 -14.33 -8.51
C SER A 244 -4.67 -15.61 -9.32
N PRO A 245 -5.08 -16.72 -8.69
CA PRO A 245 -5.43 -17.94 -9.40
C PRO A 245 -6.46 -17.69 -10.52
N ALA A 246 -6.24 -18.27 -11.69
CA ALA A 246 -7.09 -18.04 -12.88
C ALA A 246 -8.54 -18.52 -12.70
N ASN A 247 -8.76 -19.54 -11.86
CA ASN A 247 -10.06 -20.14 -11.57
C ASN A 247 -10.80 -19.48 -10.38
N LEU A 248 -10.29 -18.36 -9.87
CA LEU A 248 -10.94 -17.64 -8.79
C LEU A 248 -12.26 -17.04 -9.28
N ASP A 249 -13.31 -17.12 -8.44
CA ASP A 249 -14.64 -16.57 -8.74
C ASP A 249 -14.54 -15.14 -9.28
N ASP A 250 -15.34 -14.83 -10.27
CA ASP A 250 -15.25 -13.58 -11.03
C ASP A 250 -15.69 -12.34 -10.24
N THR A 251 -16.43 -12.54 -9.16
CA THR A 251 -16.84 -11.45 -8.25
C THR A 251 -15.74 -11.03 -7.27
N LEU A 252 -14.71 -11.88 -7.08
CA LEU A 252 -13.64 -11.68 -6.09
C LEU A 252 -12.55 -10.74 -6.62
N PRO A 253 -11.87 -10.01 -5.74
CA PRO A 253 -10.76 -9.14 -6.12
C PRO A 253 -9.61 -9.90 -6.79
N ARG A 254 -8.78 -9.16 -7.49
CA ARG A 254 -7.51 -9.65 -8.06
C ARG A 254 -6.35 -8.93 -7.39
N ASN A 255 -5.27 -9.66 -7.17
CA ASN A 255 -4.07 -9.13 -6.55
C ASN A 255 -2.81 -9.45 -7.37
N GLY A 256 -1.88 -8.52 -7.34
CA GLY A 256 -0.47 -8.75 -7.61
C GLY A 256 0.24 -9.21 -6.34
N PHE A 257 1.47 -8.76 -6.09
CA PHE A 257 2.14 -9.02 -4.81
C PHE A 257 1.58 -8.09 -3.73
N ALA A 258 0.47 -8.51 -3.15
CA ALA A 258 -0.38 -7.79 -2.20
C ALA A 258 -1.03 -6.49 -2.75
N TRP A 259 -0.70 -6.00 -3.93
CA TRP A 259 -1.43 -4.92 -4.59
C TRP A 259 -2.82 -5.38 -5.04
N TRP A 260 -3.84 -4.54 -4.87
CA TRP A 260 -5.12 -4.70 -5.55
C TRP A 260 -4.95 -4.34 -7.02
N ILE A 261 -5.43 -5.20 -7.92
CA ILE A 261 -5.29 -5.03 -9.36
C ILE A 261 -6.66 -4.87 -10.01
N GLN A 262 -6.81 -3.85 -10.84
CA GLN A 262 -7.98 -3.66 -11.68
C GLN A 262 -7.79 -4.37 -13.02
N ASP A 263 -8.46 -5.46 -13.24
CA ASP A 263 -8.62 -6.07 -14.57
C ASP A 263 -9.99 -5.72 -15.17
N LYS A 264 -10.98 -5.56 -14.31
CA LYS A 264 -12.33 -5.02 -14.57
C LYS A 264 -12.97 -4.59 -13.25
N PRO A 265 -14.03 -3.77 -13.27
CA PRO A 265 -14.79 -3.44 -12.06
C PRO A 265 -15.35 -4.69 -11.38
N ARG A 266 -15.22 -4.78 -10.06
CA ARG A 266 -15.72 -5.89 -9.25
C ARG A 266 -16.44 -5.36 -8.02
N ALA A 267 -17.48 -6.06 -7.57
CA ALA A 267 -18.34 -5.60 -6.47
C ALA A 267 -17.56 -5.29 -5.19
N ILE A 268 -16.62 -6.18 -4.80
CA ILE A 268 -15.85 -6.07 -3.57
C ILE A 268 -14.39 -5.63 -3.81
N SER A 269 -14.02 -5.20 -5.02
CA SER A 269 -12.73 -4.55 -5.27
C SER A 269 -12.71 -3.17 -4.63
N GLU A 270 -11.59 -2.82 -4.03
CA GLU A 270 -11.39 -1.53 -3.37
C GLU A 270 -10.77 -0.48 -4.33
N ILE A 271 -10.91 -0.66 -5.64
CA ILE A 271 -10.50 0.30 -6.67
C ILE A 271 -11.75 0.93 -7.29
N GLY A 272 -11.67 2.20 -7.67
CA GLY A 272 -12.76 2.93 -8.35
C GLY A 272 -13.28 2.20 -9.58
N ASN A 273 -14.60 2.26 -9.81
CA ASN A 273 -15.22 1.50 -10.88
C ASN A 273 -14.83 2.00 -12.29
N THR A 274 -14.46 3.27 -12.40
CA THR A 274 -14.02 3.89 -13.67
C THR A 274 -12.53 3.74 -13.94
N ALA A 275 -11.76 3.25 -12.95
CA ALA A 275 -10.33 3.03 -13.14
C ALA A 275 -10.08 2.00 -14.24
N PRO A 276 -9.24 2.30 -15.25
CA PRO A 276 -9.00 1.42 -16.38
C PRO A 276 -8.28 0.14 -15.97
N PRO A 277 -8.37 -0.94 -16.77
CA PRO A 277 -7.56 -2.14 -16.58
C PRO A 277 -6.07 -1.83 -16.47
N GLY A 278 -5.36 -2.53 -15.59
CA GLY A 278 -3.95 -2.26 -15.31
C GLY A 278 -3.72 -1.22 -14.21
N SER A 279 -4.78 -0.58 -13.69
CA SER A 279 -4.68 0.22 -12.46
C SER A 279 -4.46 -0.68 -11.26
N TYR A 280 -3.73 -0.16 -10.26
CA TYR A 280 -3.49 -0.89 -9.01
C TYR A 280 -3.50 0.05 -7.81
N GLN A 281 -3.87 -0.49 -6.66
CA GLN A 281 -4.04 0.29 -5.42
C GLN A 281 -3.57 -0.47 -4.20
N MET A 282 -3.03 0.26 -3.24
CA MET A 282 -2.86 -0.18 -1.86
C MET A 282 -3.64 0.73 -0.92
N LEU A 283 -4.13 0.13 0.17
CA LEU A 283 -4.88 0.88 1.17
C LEU A 283 -4.70 0.28 2.56
N GLY A 284 -4.96 1.10 3.56
CA GLY A 284 -4.80 0.78 4.97
C GLY A 284 -6.03 1.13 5.80
N LEU A 285 -6.22 0.40 6.89
CA LEU A 285 -7.33 0.58 7.83
C LEU A 285 -7.44 2.02 8.37
N THR A 286 -6.32 2.74 8.43
CA THR A 286 -6.26 4.15 8.81
C THR A 286 -6.86 5.10 7.77
N GLY A 287 -7.33 4.58 6.63
CA GLY A 287 -7.89 5.35 5.52
C GLY A 287 -6.86 5.84 4.50
N CYS A 288 -5.57 5.51 4.70
CA CYS A 288 -4.52 5.80 3.73
C CYS A 288 -4.68 4.95 2.47
N ALA A 289 -4.45 5.56 1.29
CA ALA A 289 -4.47 4.87 0.01
C ALA A 289 -3.45 5.45 -0.96
N CYS A 290 -2.90 4.59 -1.81
CA CYS A 290 -2.07 4.95 -2.95
C CYS A 290 -2.61 4.23 -4.20
N LEU A 291 -3.23 4.98 -5.09
CA LEU A 291 -3.77 4.54 -6.38
C LEU A 291 -2.81 4.92 -7.49
N VAL A 292 -2.51 3.97 -8.36
CA VAL A 292 -1.68 4.18 -9.56
C VAL A 292 -2.49 3.80 -10.79
N ILE A 293 -2.58 4.71 -11.76
CA ILE A 293 -3.29 4.52 -13.03
C ILE A 293 -2.29 4.73 -14.17
N PRO A 294 -1.63 3.67 -14.64
CA PRO A 294 -0.58 3.78 -15.66
C PRO A 294 -1.05 4.38 -16.98
N GLU A 295 -2.27 4.06 -17.43
CA GLU A 295 -2.86 4.57 -18.68
C GLU A 295 -2.89 6.10 -18.73
N HIS A 296 -3.11 6.73 -17.59
CA HIS A 296 -3.18 8.19 -17.46
C HIS A 296 -1.94 8.82 -16.80
N ARG A 297 -0.84 8.05 -16.64
CA ARG A 297 0.37 8.50 -15.92
C ARG A 297 0.05 9.20 -14.60
N LEU A 298 -0.79 8.56 -13.79
CA LEU A 298 -1.40 9.15 -12.62
C LEU A 298 -1.07 8.37 -11.35
N VAL A 299 -0.70 9.10 -10.30
CA VAL A 299 -0.63 8.60 -8.91
C VAL A 299 -1.50 9.49 -8.05
N ALA A 300 -2.35 8.87 -7.23
CA ALA A 300 -3.21 9.59 -6.30
C ALA A 300 -3.06 9.00 -4.90
N VAL A 301 -2.75 9.86 -3.95
CA VAL A 301 -2.63 9.53 -2.53
C VAL A 301 -3.67 10.27 -1.73
N ARG A 302 -4.31 9.56 -0.80
CA ARG A 302 -5.02 10.15 0.33
C ARG A 302 -4.48 9.58 1.62
N MET A 303 -4.39 10.43 2.64
CA MET A 303 -3.91 10.06 3.97
C MET A 303 -4.95 10.44 5.00
N TYR A 304 -5.26 9.51 5.90
CA TYR A 304 -6.04 9.75 7.11
C TYR A 304 -5.35 9.06 8.30
N ASN A 305 -5.63 9.55 9.49
CA ASN A 305 -5.26 8.88 10.74
C ASN A 305 -6.52 8.37 11.45
N GLN A 306 -7.38 7.66 10.74
CA GLN A 306 -8.57 7.06 11.33
C GLN A 306 -8.17 6.08 12.44
N ALA A 307 -8.74 6.28 13.62
CA ALA A 307 -8.64 5.37 14.75
C ALA A 307 -10.02 4.80 15.08
N GLY A 308 -10.07 3.49 15.36
CA GLY A 308 -11.30 2.81 15.72
C GLY A 308 -12.19 2.41 14.53
N PRO A 309 -13.42 1.92 14.81
CA PRO A 309 -14.34 1.42 13.79
C PRO A 309 -14.93 2.56 12.96
N ASN A 310 -15.42 2.20 11.78
CA ASN A 310 -16.19 3.12 10.95
C ASN A 310 -17.44 3.59 11.69
N PRO A 311 -17.78 4.90 11.66
CA PRO A 311 -18.97 5.41 12.29
C PRO A 311 -20.24 4.93 11.56
N PRO A 312 -21.40 4.90 12.24
CA PRO A 312 -22.67 4.56 11.61
C PRO A 312 -22.96 5.44 10.39
N GLY A 313 -23.37 4.81 9.28
CA GLY A 313 -23.71 5.52 8.03
C GLY A 313 -22.51 5.87 7.14
N TYR A 314 -21.29 5.52 7.52
CA TYR A 314 -20.13 5.63 6.64
C TYR A 314 -19.86 4.28 5.96
N ASP A 315 -19.98 4.26 4.63
CA ASP A 315 -19.61 3.11 3.79
C ASP A 315 -18.19 3.29 3.27
N TYR A 316 -17.28 2.54 3.87
CA TYR A 316 -15.86 2.55 3.50
C TYR A 316 -15.64 2.15 2.03
N LEU A 317 -16.37 1.12 1.55
CA LEU A 317 -16.17 0.62 0.19
C LEU A 317 -16.67 1.62 -0.85
N GLU A 318 -17.81 2.26 -0.59
CA GLU A 318 -18.32 3.34 -1.43
C GLU A 318 -17.33 4.53 -1.45
N ASP A 319 -16.83 4.93 -0.29
CA ASP A 319 -15.90 6.06 -0.17
C ASP A 319 -14.58 5.82 -0.94
N ILE A 320 -13.97 4.63 -0.79
CA ILE A 320 -12.71 4.34 -1.47
C ILE A 320 -12.88 4.23 -2.99
N LYS A 321 -13.99 3.68 -3.47
CA LYS A 321 -14.32 3.65 -4.90
C LYS A 321 -14.58 5.06 -5.43
N ALA A 322 -15.36 5.87 -4.70
CA ALA A 322 -15.63 7.25 -5.06
C ALA A 322 -14.34 8.11 -5.10
N PHE A 323 -13.35 7.84 -4.24
CA PHE A 323 -12.05 8.48 -4.32
C PHE A 323 -11.37 8.22 -5.67
N GLY A 324 -11.26 6.96 -6.12
CA GLY A 324 -10.66 6.60 -7.40
C GLY A 324 -11.41 7.17 -8.59
N ASP A 325 -12.75 7.11 -8.58
CA ASP A 325 -13.61 7.64 -9.66
C ASP A 325 -13.49 9.17 -9.77
N LYS A 326 -13.40 9.88 -8.62
CA LYS A 326 -13.19 11.34 -8.60
C LYS A 326 -11.80 11.75 -9.08
N VAL A 327 -10.77 10.99 -8.74
CA VAL A 327 -9.41 11.21 -9.27
C VAL A 327 -9.42 11.22 -10.78
N LEU A 328 -10.05 10.23 -11.40
CA LEU A 328 -10.18 10.15 -12.86
C LEU A 328 -11.05 11.27 -13.42
N SER A 329 -12.20 11.52 -12.85
CA SER A 329 -13.08 12.61 -13.28
C SER A 329 -12.36 13.96 -13.28
N CYS A 330 -11.60 14.27 -12.21
CA CYS A 330 -10.79 15.49 -12.17
C CYS A 330 -9.63 15.49 -13.16
N THR A 331 -9.13 14.34 -13.58
CA THR A 331 -8.00 14.24 -14.51
C THR A 331 -8.44 14.41 -15.95
N LEU A 332 -9.59 13.87 -16.33
CA LEU A 332 -10.07 13.81 -17.71
C LEU A 332 -10.90 15.02 -18.14
N ASN A 333 -11.47 15.76 -17.19
CA ASN A 333 -12.19 17.03 -17.42
C ASN A 333 -11.25 18.23 -17.28
#